data_d4677ccfa5bdc2f83f7620c4a5136808
#
_entry.id   d4677ccfa5bdc2f83f7620c4a5136808
#
_cell.length_a   1.000
_cell.length_b   1.000
_cell.length_c   1.000
_cell.angle_alpha   90.00
_cell.angle_beta   90.00
_cell.angle_gamma   90.00
#
_symmetry.space_group_name_H-M   'P 1'
#
loop_
_entity.id
_entity.type
_entity.pdbx_description
1 polymer ?
#
loop_
_entity_poly.entity_id
_entity_poly.type
_entity_poly.pdbx_seq_one_letter_code
_entity_poly.pdbx_strand_id
1 'polypeptide(L)'
;WVWIGATTKASFFKIDPSRSIQAYLRIFGKFDGTLITDRYSAYNQHIGSKQSCLAHIDRYFVKMSQRPGIDGSLGRILEQQLDQIFGLWKSFKENEFSREELQRKAVELVENIKVSLMFAAQKAKDRKSQALAYDLLGRFETLWTFLYETGVEPTNNLAERGLRSIVIFRKLSQGSQSIWGAEFIERIMTV
;
A
#
# COMPACT_ATOMS: atom_id res chain seq x y z
N TRP A 1 16.08 -5.30 10.20
CA TRP A 1 14.97 -5.00 9.28
C TRP A 1 15.51 -4.35 8.03
N VAL A 2 14.95 -4.70 6.87
CA VAL A 2 15.31 -4.07 5.59
C VAL A 2 14.25 -3.07 5.23
N TRP A 3 14.69 -1.87 4.92
CA TRP A 3 13.89 -0.78 4.38
C TRP A 3 14.27 -0.56 2.92
N ILE A 4 13.29 -0.23 2.11
CA ILE A 4 13.51 0.16 0.72
C ILE A 4 12.76 1.45 0.42
N GLY A 5 13.45 2.39 -0.22
CA GLY A 5 12.82 3.47 -0.96
C GLY A 5 13.02 3.22 -2.44
N ALA A 6 11.95 3.26 -3.22
CA ALA A 6 12.01 3.00 -4.66
C ALA A 6 11.19 4.02 -5.44
N THR A 7 11.77 4.48 -6.54
CA THR A 7 11.12 5.28 -7.58
C THR A 7 11.24 4.57 -8.90
N THR A 8 10.65 5.10 -9.96
CA THR A 8 10.82 4.56 -11.32
C THR A 8 12.25 4.67 -11.87
N LYS A 9 13.12 5.48 -11.21
CA LYS A 9 14.48 5.76 -11.68
C LYS A 9 15.57 5.20 -10.77
N ALA A 10 15.27 5.00 -9.50
CA ALA A 10 16.27 4.59 -8.51
C ALA A 10 15.64 3.86 -7.35
N SER A 11 16.41 3.03 -6.69
CA SER A 11 16.05 2.43 -5.40
C SER A 11 17.22 2.50 -4.44
N PHE A 12 16.93 2.65 -3.16
CA PHE A 12 17.92 2.51 -2.11
C PHE A 12 17.47 1.51 -1.06
N PHE A 13 18.43 0.87 -0.44
CA PHE A 13 18.20 -0.07 0.64
C PHE A 13 18.88 0.40 1.92
N LYS A 14 18.21 0.18 3.04
CA LYS A 14 18.75 0.45 4.37
C LYS A 14 18.43 -0.69 5.32
N ILE A 15 19.42 -1.13 6.09
CA ILE A 15 19.27 -2.14 7.12
C ILE A 15 19.29 -1.44 8.48
N ASP A 16 18.20 -1.58 9.23
CA ASP A 16 18.08 -0.98 10.56
C ASP A 16 17.69 -2.07 11.55
N PRO A 17 18.24 -2.08 12.76
CA PRO A 17 17.87 -3.06 13.80
C PRO A 17 16.39 -2.96 14.20
N SER A 18 15.74 -1.85 13.90
CA SER A 18 14.37 -1.54 14.26
C SER A 18 13.50 -1.28 13.04
N ARG A 19 12.18 -1.50 13.18
CA ARG A 19 11.15 -1.00 12.25
C ARG A 19 10.25 0.05 12.91
N SER A 20 10.79 0.76 13.89
CA SER A 20 10.06 1.80 14.64
C SER A 20 9.88 3.09 13.83
N ILE A 21 9.09 4.01 14.39
CA ILE A 21 8.96 5.38 13.89
C ILE A 21 10.33 6.07 13.81
N GLN A 22 11.19 5.87 14.81
CA GLN A 22 12.54 6.44 14.84
C GLN A 22 13.41 5.91 13.69
N ALA A 23 13.28 4.62 13.34
CA ALA A 23 13.97 4.06 12.18
C ALA A 23 13.48 4.73 10.88
N TYR A 24 12.17 4.88 10.73
CA TYR A 24 11.59 5.61 9.59
C TYR A 24 12.16 7.03 9.48
N LEU A 25 12.17 7.79 10.57
CA LEU A 25 12.66 9.17 10.59
C LEU A 25 14.18 9.26 10.28
N ARG A 26 14.98 8.29 10.74
CA ARG A 26 16.42 8.24 10.39
C ARG A 26 16.65 7.97 8.91
N ILE A 27 15.84 7.11 8.30
CA ILE A 27 16.07 6.61 6.93
C ILE A 27 15.47 7.57 5.89
N PHE A 28 14.26 8.03 6.10
CA PHE A 28 13.55 8.89 5.15
C PHE A 28 13.62 10.37 5.50
N GLY A 29 14.03 10.67 6.72
CA GLY A 29 14.29 12.05 7.16
C GLY A 29 13.08 12.95 6.99
N LYS A 30 13.28 14.07 6.30
CA LYS A 30 12.26 15.10 6.01
C LYS A 30 11.65 14.96 4.61
N PHE A 31 11.65 13.76 4.04
CA PHE A 31 11.00 13.55 2.76
C PHE A 31 9.51 13.95 2.86
N ASP A 32 9.09 14.87 2.00
CA ASP A 32 7.76 15.47 1.95
C ASP A 32 6.98 15.16 0.66
N GLY A 33 7.59 14.40 -0.25
CA GLY A 33 6.92 13.91 -1.46
C GLY A 33 5.86 12.86 -1.17
N THR A 34 5.18 12.39 -2.20
CA THR A 34 4.13 11.36 -2.05
C THR A 34 4.71 9.99 -1.74
N LEU A 35 4.25 9.37 -0.66
CA LEU A 35 4.71 8.09 -0.16
C LEU A 35 3.65 6.99 -0.42
N ILE A 36 4.01 5.98 -1.21
CA ILE A 36 3.16 4.81 -1.49
C ILE A 36 3.62 3.67 -0.58
N THR A 37 2.76 3.24 0.35
CA THR A 37 3.16 2.21 1.34
C THR A 37 2.01 1.26 1.66
N ASP A 38 2.36 0.17 2.38
CA ASP A 38 1.38 -0.54 3.18
C ASP A 38 0.90 0.35 4.34
N ARG A 39 0.00 -0.15 5.15
CA ARG A 39 -0.56 0.61 6.28
C ARG A 39 0.24 0.46 7.57
N TYR A 40 1.54 0.20 7.48
CA TYR A 40 2.36 0.08 8.67
C TYR A 40 2.48 1.41 9.43
N SER A 41 2.32 1.35 10.75
CA SER A 41 2.14 2.54 11.60
C SER A 41 3.34 3.51 11.61
N ALA A 42 4.56 3.05 11.31
CA ALA A 42 5.73 3.93 11.23
C ALA A 42 5.57 5.03 10.16
N TYR A 43 4.82 4.75 9.09
CA TYR A 43 4.56 5.73 8.01
C TYR A 43 3.53 6.79 8.38
N ASN A 44 2.88 6.70 9.55
CA ASN A 44 1.95 7.73 10.01
C ASN A 44 2.65 9.07 10.30
N GLN A 45 3.96 9.06 10.52
CA GLN A 45 4.78 10.25 10.73
C GLN A 45 5.18 10.97 9.42
N HIS A 46 4.84 10.41 8.26
CA HIS A 46 5.10 11.06 6.99
C HIS A 46 4.29 12.35 6.87
N ILE A 47 4.97 13.44 6.48
CA ILE A 47 4.39 14.79 6.42
C ILE A 47 3.81 15.15 5.05
N GLY A 48 4.23 14.44 3.98
CA GLY A 48 3.72 14.63 2.62
C GLY A 48 2.45 13.83 2.33
N SER A 49 2.04 13.84 1.07
CA SER A 49 0.93 13.03 0.58
C SER A 49 1.19 11.53 0.76
N LYS A 50 0.13 10.76 0.97
CA LYS A 50 0.21 9.31 1.12
C LYS A 50 -0.74 8.60 0.18
N GLN A 51 -0.26 7.51 -0.43
CA GLN A 51 -1.09 6.51 -1.09
C GLN A 51 -1.01 5.20 -0.32
N SER A 52 -2.10 4.76 0.25
CA SER A 52 -2.21 3.43 0.85
C SER A 52 -2.28 2.37 -0.26
N CYS A 53 -1.44 1.35 -0.19
CA CYS A 53 -1.37 0.29 -1.21
C CYS A 53 -2.69 -0.47 -1.30
N LEU A 54 -3.39 -0.33 -2.42
CA LEU A 54 -4.66 -1.01 -2.66
C LEU A 54 -4.52 -2.53 -2.78
N ALA A 55 -3.39 -3.05 -3.27
CA ALA A 55 -3.15 -4.49 -3.31
C ALA A 55 -3.09 -5.15 -1.92
N HIS A 56 -2.64 -4.42 -0.90
CA HIS A 56 -2.71 -4.89 0.49
C HIS A 56 -4.14 -4.88 1.01
N ILE A 57 -4.93 -3.88 0.63
CA ILE A 57 -6.34 -3.76 1.02
C ILE A 57 -7.16 -4.87 0.35
N ASP A 58 -6.93 -5.12 -0.92
CA ASP A 58 -7.54 -6.21 -1.67
C ASP A 58 -7.37 -7.55 -0.97
N ARG A 59 -6.14 -7.90 -0.58
CA ARG A 59 -5.87 -9.14 0.20
C ARG A 59 -6.69 -9.25 1.50
N TYR A 60 -7.07 -8.12 2.12
CA TYR A 60 -7.95 -8.14 3.27
C TYR A 60 -9.42 -8.34 2.87
N PHE A 61 -9.87 -7.76 1.77
CA PHE A 61 -11.22 -7.98 1.25
C PHE A 61 -11.41 -9.44 0.81
N VAL A 62 -10.43 -10.02 0.12
CA VAL A 62 -10.40 -11.46 -0.21
C VAL A 62 -10.46 -12.33 1.05
N LYS A 63 -9.70 -12.03 2.10
CA LYS A 63 -9.81 -12.76 3.38
C LYS A 63 -11.16 -12.57 4.07
N MET A 64 -11.79 -11.42 3.90
CA MET A 64 -13.11 -11.14 4.43
C MET A 64 -14.18 -11.88 3.62
N SER A 65 -14.07 -11.97 2.29
CA SER A 65 -15.01 -12.63 1.41
C SER A 65 -15.12 -14.15 1.66
N GLN A 66 -14.07 -14.75 2.22
CA GLN A 66 -14.04 -16.17 2.61
C GLN A 66 -14.76 -16.48 3.93
N ARG A 67 -15.24 -15.47 4.65
CA ARG A 67 -15.95 -15.66 5.91
C ARG A 67 -17.43 -16.01 5.68
N PRO A 68 -18.08 -16.72 6.63
CA PRO A 68 -19.50 -17.00 6.52
C PRO A 68 -20.36 -15.76 6.76
N GLY A 69 -21.58 -15.80 6.24
CA GLY A 69 -22.62 -14.81 6.52
C GLY A 69 -22.32 -13.41 5.99
N ILE A 70 -22.72 -12.40 6.76
CA ILE A 70 -22.67 -10.99 6.34
C ILE A 70 -21.24 -10.51 6.05
N ASP A 71 -20.25 -10.97 6.81
CA ASP A 71 -18.84 -10.60 6.61
C ASP A 71 -18.34 -11.03 5.21
N GLY A 72 -18.66 -12.29 4.82
CA GLY A 72 -18.31 -12.78 3.49
C GLY A 72 -19.01 -12.04 2.37
N SER A 73 -20.29 -11.69 2.55
CA SER A 73 -21.04 -10.91 1.57
C SER A 73 -20.43 -9.51 1.39
N LEU A 74 -20.11 -8.83 2.49
CA LEU A 74 -19.46 -7.52 2.46
C LEU A 74 -18.06 -7.59 1.86
N GLY A 75 -17.30 -8.64 2.19
CA GLY A 75 -15.97 -8.87 1.61
C GLY A 75 -16.04 -8.97 0.08
N ARG A 76 -16.97 -9.75 -0.47
CA ARG A 76 -17.18 -9.88 -1.93
C ARG A 76 -17.59 -8.57 -2.59
N ILE A 77 -18.47 -7.80 -1.95
CA ILE A 77 -18.88 -6.49 -2.50
C ILE A 77 -17.66 -5.55 -2.58
N LEU A 78 -16.90 -5.44 -1.50
CA LEU A 78 -15.71 -4.58 -1.44
C LEU A 78 -14.61 -5.02 -2.42
N GLU A 79 -14.39 -6.33 -2.56
CA GLU A 79 -13.48 -6.94 -3.54
C GLU A 79 -13.89 -6.56 -4.97
N GLN A 80 -15.15 -6.78 -5.35
CA GLN A 80 -15.69 -6.43 -6.67
C GLN A 80 -15.57 -4.92 -6.97
N GLN A 81 -15.89 -4.07 -6.00
CA GLN A 81 -15.78 -2.62 -6.15
C GLN A 81 -14.33 -2.19 -6.36
N LEU A 82 -13.39 -2.81 -5.64
CA LEU A 82 -11.97 -2.52 -5.80
C LEU A 82 -11.43 -3.02 -7.15
N ASP A 83 -11.88 -4.17 -7.62
CA ASP A 83 -11.56 -4.68 -8.96
C ASP A 83 -12.01 -3.73 -10.06
N GLN A 84 -13.17 -3.08 -9.93
CA GLN A 84 -13.62 -2.06 -10.87
C GLN A 84 -12.67 -0.85 -10.89
N ILE A 85 -12.18 -0.41 -9.73
CA ILE A 85 -11.15 0.64 -9.65
C ILE A 85 -9.85 0.21 -10.35
N PHE A 86 -9.38 -1.02 -10.14
CA PHE A 86 -8.21 -1.54 -10.85
C PHE A 86 -8.44 -1.64 -12.36
N GLY A 87 -9.65 -2.00 -12.79
CA GLY A 87 -10.07 -2.00 -14.20
C GLY A 87 -9.95 -0.61 -14.82
N LEU A 88 -10.50 0.42 -14.16
CA LEU A 88 -10.38 1.81 -14.60
C LEU A 88 -8.92 2.27 -14.68
N TRP A 89 -8.11 1.92 -13.68
CA TRP A 89 -6.69 2.26 -13.67
C TRP A 89 -5.95 1.61 -14.83
N LYS A 90 -6.24 0.34 -15.13
CA LYS A 90 -5.66 -0.37 -16.26
C LYS A 90 -5.98 0.32 -17.58
N SER A 91 -7.25 0.62 -17.86
CA SER A 91 -7.69 1.33 -19.05
C SER A 91 -7.04 2.71 -19.19
N PHE A 92 -6.89 3.45 -18.08
CA PHE A 92 -6.14 4.70 -18.04
C PHE A 92 -4.66 4.50 -18.43
N LYS A 93 -3.99 3.46 -17.92
CA LYS A 93 -2.59 3.15 -18.28
C LYS A 93 -2.44 2.71 -19.73
N GLU A 94 -3.46 2.18 -20.35
CA GLU A 94 -3.56 1.83 -21.77
C GLU A 94 -3.94 3.05 -22.65
N ASN A 95 -4.04 4.25 -22.05
CA ASN A 95 -4.39 5.52 -22.70
C ASN A 95 -5.78 5.54 -23.35
N GLU A 96 -6.72 4.77 -22.83
CA GLU A 96 -8.10 4.76 -23.35
C GLU A 96 -8.85 6.07 -23.03
N PHE A 97 -8.43 6.78 -21.97
CA PHE A 97 -9.03 8.04 -21.55
C PHE A 97 -8.05 8.89 -20.71
N SER A 98 -8.41 10.18 -20.56
CA SER A 98 -7.62 11.14 -19.80
C SER A 98 -7.73 10.94 -18.29
N ARG A 99 -6.87 11.64 -17.53
CA ARG A 99 -6.93 11.63 -16.04
C ARG A 99 -8.23 12.24 -15.53
N GLU A 100 -8.72 13.29 -16.15
CA GLU A 100 -9.98 13.92 -15.78
C GLU A 100 -11.15 12.94 -15.98
N GLU A 101 -11.10 12.15 -17.02
CA GLU A 101 -12.09 11.11 -17.27
C GLU A 101 -11.97 9.94 -16.30
N LEU A 102 -10.75 9.54 -15.93
CA LEU A 102 -10.50 8.57 -14.86
C LEU A 102 -11.15 9.05 -13.55
N GLN A 103 -10.90 10.30 -13.15
CA GLN A 103 -11.48 10.88 -11.95
C GLN A 103 -13.01 10.85 -11.99
N ARG A 104 -13.59 11.31 -13.10
CA ARG A 104 -15.06 11.32 -13.28
C ARG A 104 -15.66 9.93 -13.16
N LYS A 105 -15.05 8.93 -13.80
CA LYS A 105 -15.53 7.53 -13.76
C LYS A 105 -15.34 6.89 -12.37
N ALA A 106 -14.32 7.29 -11.62
CA ALA A 106 -14.02 6.73 -10.31
C ALA A 106 -14.91 7.28 -9.19
N VAL A 107 -15.51 8.48 -9.34
CA VAL A 107 -16.29 9.15 -8.27
C VAL A 107 -17.35 8.23 -7.67
N GLU A 108 -18.19 7.63 -8.50
CA GLU A 108 -19.28 6.77 -8.04
C GLU A 108 -18.75 5.50 -7.35
N LEU A 109 -17.71 4.88 -7.91
CA LEU A 109 -17.10 3.68 -7.34
C LEU A 109 -16.46 3.97 -5.97
N VAL A 110 -15.76 5.10 -5.84
CA VAL A 110 -15.15 5.55 -4.59
C VAL A 110 -16.23 5.75 -3.52
N GLU A 111 -17.34 6.41 -3.86
CA GLU A 111 -18.44 6.62 -2.93
C GLU A 111 -19.12 5.30 -2.55
N ASN A 112 -19.32 4.39 -3.50
CA ASN A 112 -19.87 3.05 -3.23
C ASN A 112 -18.98 2.24 -2.28
N ILE A 113 -17.65 2.31 -2.43
CA ILE A 113 -16.70 1.68 -1.50
C ILE A 113 -16.83 2.30 -0.11
N LYS A 114 -16.97 3.63 -0.01
CA LYS A 114 -17.15 4.33 1.26
C LYS A 114 -18.41 3.86 1.99
N VAL A 115 -19.53 3.82 1.28
CA VAL A 115 -20.80 3.31 1.82
C VAL A 115 -20.68 1.87 2.28
N SER A 116 -20.04 1.00 1.49
CA SER A 116 -19.81 -0.41 1.85
C SER A 116 -18.92 -0.54 3.09
N LEU A 117 -17.89 0.29 3.23
CA LEU A 117 -17.03 0.33 4.42
C LEU A 117 -17.80 0.83 5.65
N MET A 118 -18.65 1.86 5.51
CA MET A 118 -19.49 2.35 6.60
C MET A 118 -20.45 1.27 7.09
N PHE A 119 -21.05 0.53 6.15
CA PHE A 119 -21.91 -0.59 6.48
C PHE A 119 -21.14 -1.73 7.16
N ALA A 120 -19.94 -2.06 6.66
CA ALA A 120 -19.08 -3.07 7.28
C ALA A 120 -18.64 -2.68 8.70
N ALA A 121 -18.31 -1.41 8.93
CA ALA A 121 -17.95 -0.90 10.25
C ALA A 121 -19.08 -1.08 11.28
N GLN A 122 -20.34 -0.99 10.84
CA GLN A 122 -21.52 -1.08 11.72
C GLN A 122 -22.08 -2.51 11.84
N LYS A 123 -22.06 -3.30 10.76
CA LYS A 123 -22.84 -4.55 10.63
C LYS A 123 -22.00 -5.82 10.56
N ALA A 124 -20.69 -5.73 10.25
CA ALA A 124 -19.85 -6.91 10.27
C ALA A 124 -19.82 -7.51 11.68
N LYS A 125 -19.83 -8.84 11.76
CA LYS A 125 -19.85 -9.57 13.03
C LYS A 125 -18.44 -9.90 13.54
N ASP A 126 -17.51 -10.08 12.62
CA ASP A 126 -16.11 -10.33 12.98
C ASP A 126 -15.39 -9.02 13.32
N ARG A 127 -14.77 -8.99 14.51
CA ARG A 127 -14.06 -7.81 15.02
C ARG A 127 -12.94 -7.32 14.09
N LYS A 128 -12.28 -8.23 13.35
CA LYS A 128 -11.22 -7.85 12.40
C LYS A 128 -11.80 -7.16 11.16
N SER A 129 -12.98 -7.61 10.69
CA SER A 129 -13.71 -6.96 9.59
C SER A 129 -14.13 -5.54 9.99
N GLN A 130 -14.70 -5.38 11.18
CA GLN A 130 -15.08 -4.06 11.70
C GLN A 130 -13.85 -3.14 11.85
N ALA A 131 -12.80 -3.62 12.50
CA ALA A 131 -11.57 -2.85 12.71
C ALA A 131 -10.92 -2.42 11.40
N LEU A 132 -10.91 -3.30 10.39
CA LEU A 132 -10.45 -2.97 9.04
C LEU A 132 -11.27 -1.84 8.43
N ALA A 133 -12.60 -1.93 8.49
CA ALA A 133 -13.48 -0.93 7.93
C ALA A 133 -13.28 0.44 8.61
N TYR A 134 -13.20 0.49 9.95
CA TYR A 134 -12.88 1.72 10.69
C TYR A 134 -11.52 2.29 10.32
N ASP A 135 -10.47 1.46 10.22
CA ASP A 135 -9.13 1.91 9.84
C ASP A 135 -9.13 2.51 8.42
N LEU A 136 -9.81 1.86 7.45
CA LEU A 136 -9.89 2.36 6.09
C LEU A 136 -10.70 3.66 5.98
N LEU A 137 -11.78 3.79 6.73
CA LEU A 137 -12.55 5.04 6.80
C LEU A 137 -11.74 6.18 7.42
N GLY A 138 -10.96 5.89 8.46
CA GLY A 138 -10.10 6.89 9.11
C GLY A 138 -8.97 7.44 8.24
N ARG A 139 -8.62 6.74 7.15
CA ARG A 139 -7.59 7.15 6.18
C ARG A 139 -8.11 7.17 4.75
N PHE A 140 -9.41 7.32 4.56
CA PHE A 140 -10.08 7.09 3.28
C PHE A 140 -9.46 7.86 2.12
N GLU A 141 -9.11 9.13 2.32
CA GLU A 141 -8.49 9.97 1.29
C GLU A 141 -7.16 9.39 0.78
N THR A 142 -6.38 8.73 1.66
CA THR A 142 -5.10 8.14 1.27
C THR A 142 -5.23 6.92 0.35
N LEU A 143 -6.42 6.40 0.14
CA LEU A 143 -6.68 5.31 -0.79
C LEU A 143 -6.71 5.77 -2.25
N TRP A 144 -6.99 7.07 -2.47
CA TRP A 144 -7.35 7.62 -3.79
C TRP A 144 -6.38 8.66 -4.31
N THR A 145 -5.25 8.89 -3.64
CA THR A 145 -4.23 9.88 -4.05
C THR A 145 -3.77 9.67 -5.49
N PHE A 146 -3.65 8.41 -5.94
CA PHE A 146 -3.25 8.05 -7.30
C PHE A 146 -4.20 8.57 -8.39
N LEU A 147 -5.47 8.81 -8.07
CA LEU A 147 -6.43 9.39 -9.01
C LEU A 147 -6.11 10.85 -9.34
N TYR A 148 -5.54 11.57 -8.38
CA TYR A 148 -5.34 13.01 -8.45
C TYR A 148 -3.89 13.42 -8.71
N GLU A 149 -2.92 12.64 -8.25
CA GLU A 149 -1.50 12.95 -8.37
C GLU A 149 -0.83 12.16 -9.50
N THR A 150 -0.18 12.89 -10.42
CA THR A 150 0.55 12.29 -11.55
C THR A 150 1.77 11.52 -11.06
N GLY A 151 1.98 10.31 -11.60
CA GLY A 151 3.11 9.45 -11.23
C GLY A 151 2.90 8.62 -9.98
N VAL A 152 1.77 8.79 -9.28
CA VAL A 152 1.41 7.96 -8.12
C VAL A 152 0.68 6.71 -8.61
N GLU A 153 1.17 5.54 -8.22
CA GLU A 153 0.56 4.24 -8.50
C GLU A 153 -0.37 3.82 -7.35
N PRO A 154 -1.45 3.07 -7.61
CA PRO A 154 -2.36 2.61 -6.56
C PRO A 154 -1.73 1.56 -5.63
N THR A 155 -0.56 1.01 -5.99
CA THR A 155 0.10 -0.07 -5.25
C THR A 155 1.59 0.21 -5.05
N ASN A 156 2.18 -0.34 -3.98
CA ASN A 156 3.62 -0.30 -3.72
C ASN A 156 4.39 -1.47 -4.35
N ASN A 157 3.85 -2.08 -5.40
CA ASN A 157 4.45 -3.24 -6.07
C ASN A 157 5.88 -3.00 -6.55
N LEU A 158 6.24 -1.75 -6.86
CA LEU A 158 7.61 -1.39 -7.26
C LEU A 158 8.60 -1.69 -6.13
N ALA A 159 8.33 -1.20 -4.93
CA ALA A 159 9.16 -1.45 -3.75
C ALA A 159 9.15 -2.94 -3.35
N GLU A 160 7.98 -3.60 -3.41
CA GLU A 160 7.90 -5.04 -3.12
C GLU A 160 8.73 -5.89 -4.08
N ARG A 161 8.75 -5.55 -5.36
CA ARG A 161 9.63 -6.24 -6.35
C ARG A 161 11.11 -6.01 -6.03
N GLY A 162 11.49 -4.79 -5.65
CA GLY A 162 12.85 -4.49 -5.21
C GLY A 162 13.28 -5.32 -3.99
N LEU A 163 12.38 -5.54 -3.04
CA LEU A 163 12.68 -6.35 -1.86
C LEU A 163 12.93 -7.85 -2.18
N ARG A 164 12.46 -8.36 -3.30
CA ARG A 164 12.63 -9.79 -3.64
C ARG A 164 14.10 -10.19 -3.74
N SER A 165 14.95 -9.35 -4.35
CA SER A 165 16.38 -9.62 -4.52
C SER A 165 17.09 -9.78 -3.17
N ILE A 166 16.82 -8.87 -2.22
CA ILE A 166 17.44 -8.93 -0.90
C ILE A 166 16.88 -10.08 -0.04
N VAL A 167 15.61 -10.43 -0.21
CA VAL A 167 15.02 -11.61 0.46
C VAL A 167 15.67 -12.91 -0.04
N ILE A 168 15.89 -13.02 -1.35
CA ILE A 168 16.61 -14.16 -1.96
C ILE A 168 18.05 -14.20 -1.45
N PHE A 169 18.76 -13.07 -1.53
CA PHE A 169 20.13 -12.96 -1.02
C PHE A 169 20.22 -13.42 0.45
N ARG A 170 19.33 -12.93 1.33
CA ARG A 170 19.30 -13.34 2.74
C ARG A 170 19.09 -14.83 2.94
N LYS A 171 18.26 -15.47 2.09
CA LYS A 171 18.02 -16.92 2.16
C LYS A 171 19.24 -17.71 1.74
N LEU A 172 20.00 -17.24 0.75
CA LEU A 172 21.20 -17.92 0.23
C LEU A 172 22.42 -17.69 1.11
N SER A 173 22.60 -16.48 1.65
CA SER A 173 23.79 -16.09 2.43
C SER A 173 23.59 -16.19 3.96
N GLN A 174 22.45 -16.71 4.43
CA GLN A 174 22.06 -16.73 5.85
C GLN A 174 22.00 -15.32 6.50
N GLY A 175 21.97 -14.26 5.67
CA GLY A 175 21.92 -12.87 6.11
C GLY A 175 23.29 -12.32 6.53
N SER A 176 23.28 -11.09 7.05
CA SER A 176 24.47 -10.43 7.61
C SER A 176 24.43 -10.50 9.14
N GLN A 177 25.58 -10.88 9.73
CA GLN A 177 25.75 -10.96 11.17
C GLN A 177 26.64 -9.81 11.72
N SER A 178 27.07 -8.89 10.84
CA SER A 178 27.92 -7.76 11.22
C SER A 178 27.42 -6.45 10.62
N ILE A 179 27.78 -5.33 11.25
CA ILE A 179 27.50 -3.99 10.73
C ILE A 179 28.10 -3.80 9.34
N TRP A 180 29.35 -4.19 9.14
CA TRP A 180 30.05 -4.12 7.85
C TRP A 180 29.36 -4.93 6.75
N GLY A 181 28.89 -6.13 7.08
CA GLY A 181 28.11 -6.95 6.15
C GLY A 181 26.77 -6.31 5.80
N ALA A 182 26.10 -5.67 6.75
CA ALA A 182 24.86 -4.93 6.51
C ALA A 182 25.10 -3.72 5.57
N GLU A 183 26.12 -2.92 5.84
CA GLU A 183 26.50 -1.77 5.00
C GLU A 183 26.92 -2.20 3.60
N PHE A 184 27.63 -3.31 3.45
CA PHE A 184 27.98 -3.88 2.16
C PHE A 184 26.74 -4.23 1.34
N ILE A 185 25.76 -4.89 1.97
CA ILE A 185 24.49 -5.26 1.32
C ILE A 185 23.71 -4.00 0.91
N GLU A 186 23.64 -3.01 1.79
CA GLU A 186 22.99 -1.71 1.48
C GLU A 186 23.57 -1.10 0.21
N ARG A 187 24.89 -1.03 0.12
CA ARG A 187 25.60 -0.40 -1.01
C ARG A 187 25.44 -1.16 -2.31
N ILE A 188 25.55 -2.50 -2.27
CA ILE A 188 25.52 -3.32 -3.49
C ILE A 188 24.11 -3.46 -4.06
N MET A 189 23.07 -3.31 -3.23
CA MET A 189 21.67 -3.40 -3.63
C MET A 189 21.07 -2.04 -4.03
N THR A 190 21.69 -0.93 -3.63
CA THR A 190 21.25 0.42 -4.01
C THR A 190 21.62 0.74 -5.46
N VAL A 191 20.63 1.11 -6.28
CA VAL A 191 20.78 1.43 -7.71
C VAL A 191 20.08 2.74 -8.05
#